data_c164546d63f3bf4dade1290023b7c9bd
#
_entry.id   c164546d63f3bf4dade1290023b7c9bd
#
_cell.length_a   1.000
_cell.length_b   1.000
_cell.length_c   1.000
_cell.angle_alpha   90.00
_cell.angle_beta   90.00
_cell.angle_gamma   90.00
#
_symmetry.space_group_name_H-M   'P 1'
#
loop_
_entity.id
_entity.type
_entity.pdbx_description
1 polymer ?
#
loop_
_entity_poly.entity_id
_entity_poly.type
_entity_poly.pdbx_seq_one_letter_code
_entity_poly.pdbx_strand_id
1 'polypeptide(L)'
;MEGILNNGKKIIGVVSAKGGVGKTTTVINIGAAAANMFKKSVLILDTNLNSGNLGLNLGLTYHPISLYNIMKDPLSILHSVHKHKTGLHVIPSSLVPDTRKINPVLLKKKLKSLSNYDLILLDSAPGVGEDAKISLRAADTLFLIVTPDFPTIGTAIKTIELAKKMKVPVEGVIINKVRHKRYEVTRKEIERVLGLPIISMVPDDQAIYEAAAARMPAVLYRPKAKASISYKKLSAHIFGKRVQSGSFFNNFINAFRI
;
A
#
# COMPACT_ATOMS: atom_id res chain seq x y z
N MET A 1 12.78 -12.62 -13.58
CA MET A 1 11.65 -12.64 -12.61
C MET A 1 10.47 -12.04 -13.32
N GLU A 2 9.41 -12.80 -13.44
CA GLU A 2 8.14 -12.27 -13.92
C GLU A 2 7.59 -11.29 -12.88
N GLY A 3 7.10 -10.14 -13.33
CA GLY A 3 6.49 -9.14 -12.46
C GLY A 3 5.08 -9.57 -12.04
N ILE A 4 4.59 -9.03 -10.94
CA ILE A 4 3.22 -9.30 -10.46
C ILE A 4 2.18 -8.80 -11.47
N LEU A 5 2.54 -7.79 -12.29
CA LEU A 5 1.69 -7.20 -13.33
C LEU A 5 1.95 -7.81 -14.72
N ASN A 6 1.94 -9.13 -14.84
CA ASN A 6 2.25 -9.78 -16.13
C ASN A 6 1.23 -9.51 -17.25
N ASN A 7 -0.01 -9.08 -16.94
CA ASN A 7 -1.06 -8.87 -17.94
C ASN A 7 -2.01 -7.72 -17.58
N GLY A 8 -1.50 -6.49 -17.50
CA GLY A 8 -2.36 -5.33 -17.37
C GLY A 8 -2.53 -4.78 -15.93
N LYS A 9 -3.47 -3.87 -15.76
CA LYS A 9 -3.83 -3.21 -14.50
C LYS A 9 -4.18 -4.20 -13.40
N LYS A 10 -3.62 -3.99 -12.18
CA LYS A 10 -3.99 -4.76 -10.98
C LYS A 10 -4.45 -3.85 -9.83
N ILE A 11 -5.38 -4.39 -9.06
CA ILE A 11 -5.82 -3.83 -7.77
C ILE A 11 -5.15 -4.67 -6.67
N ILE A 12 -4.21 -4.08 -5.94
CA ILE A 12 -3.47 -4.75 -4.86
C ILE A 12 -3.95 -4.22 -3.51
N GLY A 13 -4.45 -5.10 -2.66
CA GLY A 13 -4.78 -4.77 -1.27
C GLY A 13 -3.57 -4.95 -0.37
N VAL A 14 -3.24 -3.93 0.41
CA VAL A 14 -2.19 -4.00 1.45
C VAL A 14 -2.86 -4.23 2.79
N VAL A 15 -2.71 -5.42 3.35
CA VAL A 15 -3.48 -5.91 4.49
C VAL A 15 -2.60 -6.31 5.67
N SER A 16 -3.16 -6.28 6.88
CA SER A 16 -2.50 -6.80 8.08
C SER A 16 -3.53 -7.15 9.15
N ALA A 17 -3.20 -8.09 10.01
CA ALA A 17 -4.05 -8.44 11.16
C ALA A 17 -3.95 -7.42 12.31
N LYS A 18 -2.87 -6.63 12.39
CA LYS A 18 -2.59 -5.69 13.49
C LYS A 18 -2.46 -4.26 12.97
N GLY A 19 -2.88 -3.29 13.79
CA GLY A 19 -2.65 -1.87 13.54
C GLY A 19 -1.17 -1.48 13.74
N GLY A 20 -0.74 -0.37 13.14
CA GLY A 20 0.60 0.18 13.37
C GLY A 20 1.76 -0.53 12.68
N VAL A 21 1.52 -1.59 11.90
CA VAL A 21 2.58 -2.33 11.18
C VAL A 21 3.12 -1.60 9.94
N GLY A 22 2.49 -0.49 9.52
CA GLY A 22 2.97 0.36 8.42
C GLY A 22 2.29 0.14 7.07
N LYS A 23 1.02 -0.29 7.02
CA LYS A 23 0.26 -0.43 5.76
C LYS A 23 0.24 0.86 4.94
N THR A 24 -0.29 1.93 5.52
CA THR A 24 -0.40 3.25 4.87
C THR A 24 0.96 3.75 4.35
N THR A 25 2.00 3.64 5.18
CA THR A 25 3.37 4.00 4.77
C THR A 25 3.83 3.18 3.58
N THR A 26 3.54 1.88 3.56
CA THR A 26 3.89 0.97 2.46
C THR A 26 3.15 1.34 1.18
N VAL A 27 1.83 1.56 1.24
CA VAL A 27 1.00 1.99 0.09
C VAL A 27 1.54 3.29 -0.52
N ILE A 28 1.79 4.30 0.31
CA ILE A 28 2.31 5.60 -0.12
C ILE A 28 3.67 5.44 -0.81
N ASN A 29 4.59 4.70 -0.22
CA ASN A 29 5.96 4.59 -0.73
C ASN A 29 6.07 3.71 -1.98
N ILE A 30 5.34 2.59 -2.06
CA ILE A 30 5.26 1.79 -3.27
C ILE A 30 4.66 2.60 -4.41
N GLY A 31 3.53 3.27 -4.15
CA GLY A 31 2.84 4.09 -5.14
C GLY A 31 3.72 5.23 -5.66
N ALA A 32 4.36 5.97 -4.75
CA ALA A 32 5.24 7.09 -5.12
C ALA A 32 6.48 6.61 -5.90
N ALA A 33 7.05 5.45 -5.56
CA ALA A 33 8.14 4.86 -6.32
C ALA A 33 7.67 4.47 -7.74
N ALA A 34 6.50 3.85 -7.88
CA ALA A 34 5.93 3.47 -9.17
C ALA A 34 5.69 4.71 -10.06
N ALA A 35 5.05 5.75 -9.52
CA ALA A 35 4.74 6.96 -10.26
C ALA A 35 6.00 7.69 -10.72
N ASN A 36 7.00 7.83 -9.85
CA ASN A 36 8.17 8.67 -10.14
C ASN A 36 9.29 7.93 -10.87
N MET A 37 9.58 6.66 -10.48
CA MET A 37 10.68 5.90 -11.08
C MET A 37 10.28 5.19 -12.38
N PHE A 38 9.04 4.70 -12.44
CA PHE A 38 8.59 3.88 -13.57
C PHE A 38 7.56 4.59 -14.45
N LYS A 39 7.25 5.88 -14.11
CA LYS A 39 6.28 6.71 -14.84
C LYS A 39 4.91 6.04 -14.99
N LYS A 40 4.48 5.37 -13.93
CA LYS A 40 3.22 4.64 -13.90
C LYS A 40 2.09 5.51 -13.35
N SER A 41 0.90 5.39 -13.93
CA SER A 41 -0.31 5.98 -13.36
C SER A 41 -0.76 5.14 -12.15
N VAL A 42 -0.67 5.73 -10.96
CA VAL A 42 -0.98 5.03 -9.70
C VAL A 42 -2.08 5.74 -8.94
N LEU A 43 -3.11 4.97 -8.59
CA LEU A 43 -4.16 5.40 -7.67
C LEU A 43 -3.96 4.68 -6.33
N ILE A 44 -3.97 5.43 -5.24
CA ILE A 44 -4.03 4.87 -3.90
C ILE A 44 -5.37 5.24 -3.25
N LEU A 45 -6.02 4.27 -2.64
CA LEU A 45 -7.36 4.40 -2.06
C LEU A 45 -7.34 3.99 -0.60
N ASP A 46 -7.81 4.87 0.28
CA ASP A 46 -8.00 4.55 1.70
C ASP A 46 -9.35 3.83 1.88
N THR A 47 -9.32 2.58 2.28
CA THR A 47 -10.50 1.78 2.62
C THR A 47 -10.69 1.59 4.13
N ASN A 48 -9.89 2.27 4.95
CA ASN A 48 -10.06 2.33 6.39
C ASN A 48 -11.06 3.44 6.74
N LEU A 49 -12.34 3.08 6.77
CA LEU A 49 -13.44 4.04 6.84
C LEU A 49 -13.53 4.77 8.18
N ASN A 50 -13.11 4.12 9.28
CA ASN A 50 -13.27 4.63 10.63
C ASN A 50 -12.05 5.42 11.14
N SER A 51 -10.88 5.17 10.61
CA SER A 51 -9.62 5.78 11.07
C SER A 51 -8.62 5.95 9.93
N GLY A 52 -9.10 6.37 8.77
CA GLY A 52 -8.27 6.57 7.60
C GLY A 52 -7.25 7.69 7.80
N ASN A 53 -5.99 7.38 7.51
CA ASN A 53 -4.88 8.30 7.71
C ASN A 53 -4.10 8.59 6.41
N LEU A 54 -4.51 7.99 5.30
CA LEU A 54 -3.81 8.14 4.02
C LEU A 54 -3.71 9.61 3.59
N GLY A 55 -4.83 10.32 3.63
CA GLY A 55 -4.89 11.74 3.30
C GLY A 55 -4.01 12.58 4.22
N LEU A 56 -4.10 12.36 5.54
CA LEU A 56 -3.32 13.11 6.54
C LEU A 56 -1.81 12.91 6.35
N ASN A 57 -1.37 11.69 6.04
CA ASN A 57 0.05 11.39 5.76
C ASN A 57 0.59 12.09 4.51
N LEU A 58 -0.28 12.55 3.62
CA LEU A 58 0.07 13.29 2.42
C LEU A 58 -0.30 14.77 2.50
N GLY A 59 -0.78 15.25 3.65
CA GLY A 59 -1.16 16.65 3.84
C GLY A 59 -2.48 17.04 3.18
N LEU A 60 -3.30 16.08 2.80
CA LEU A 60 -4.65 16.30 2.30
C LEU A 60 -5.58 16.44 3.51
N THR A 61 -5.86 17.67 3.92
CA THR A 61 -6.65 17.97 5.13
C THR A 61 -8.13 18.20 4.85
N TYR A 62 -8.49 18.49 3.60
CA TYR A 62 -9.87 18.70 3.18
C TYR A 62 -10.20 17.86 1.94
N HIS A 63 -11.20 16.99 2.07
CA HIS A 63 -11.70 16.15 0.98
C HIS A 63 -13.18 15.86 1.20
N PRO A 64 -14.06 16.66 0.59
CA PRO A 64 -15.51 16.60 0.80
C PRO A 64 -16.15 15.33 0.23
N ILE A 65 -15.45 14.63 -0.67
CA ILE A 65 -15.96 13.42 -1.33
C ILE A 65 -15.29 12.20 -0.70
N SER A 66 -16.10 11.37 -0.05
CA SER A 66 -15.67 10.13 0.58
C SER A 66 -15.87 8.91 -0.34
N LEU A 67 -15.34 7.75 0.08
CA LEU A 67 -15.58 6.48 -0.58
C LEU A 67 -17.08 6.15 -0.73
N TYR A 68 -17.93 6.61 0.18
CA TYR A 68 -19.38 6.43 0.09
C TYR A 68 -20.03 7.22 -1.05
N ASN A 69 -19.54 8.41 -1.34
CA ASN A 69 -20.01 9.20 -2.47
C ASN A 69 -19.70 8.50 -3.78
N ILE A 70 -18.51 7.90 -3.88
CA ILE A 70 -18.08 7.08 -5.03
C ILE A 70 -19.04 5.92 -5.28
N MET A 71 -19.63 5.35 -4.22
CA MET A 71 -20.55 4.22 -4.37
C MET A 71 -21.91 4.62 -4.95
N LYS A 72 -22.35 5.86 -4.74
CA LYS A 72 -23.66 6.34 -5.22
C LYS A 72 -23.66 6.71 -6.70
N ASP A 73 -22.64 7.40 -7.16
CA ASP A 73 -22.55 7.91 -8.53
C ASP A 73 -21.29 7.38 -9.25
N PRO A 74 -21.41 6.79 -10.45
CA PRO A 74 -20.28 6.34 -11.25
C PRO A 74 -19.30 7.47 -11.61
N LEU A 75 -19.76 8.69 -11.80
CA LEU A 75 -18.91 9.84 -12.14
C LEU A 75 -18.21 10.42 -10.92
N SER A 76 -18.72 10.21 -9.71
CA SER A 76 -18.13 10.74 -8.47
C SER A 76 -16.74 10.20 -8.18
N ILE A 77 -16.38 9.02 -8.73
CA ILE A 77 -15.03 8.46 -8.55
C ILE A 77 -13.95 9.36 -9.18
N LEU A 78 -14.24 9.98 -10.33
CA LEU A 78 -13.30 10.89 -11.00
C LEU A 78 -13.14 12.20 -10.20
N HIS A 79 -14.22 12.69 -9.61
CA HIS A 79 -14.22 13.91 -8.79
C HIS A 79 -13.59 13.70 -7.40
N SER A 80 -13.49 12.45 -6.93
CA SER A 80 -12.87 12.13 -5.64
C SER A 80 -11.36 11.93 -5.72
N VAL A 81 -10.78 11.92 -6.91
CA VAL A 81 -9.35 11.73 -7.11
C VAL A 81 -8.60 13.05 -6.89
N HIS A 82 -7.78 13.08 -5.85
CA HIS A 82 -6.84 14.16 -5.60
C HIS A 82 -5.50 13.88 -6.28
N LYS A 83 -5.09 14.76 -7.19
CA LYS A 83 -3.74 14.71 -7.78
C LYS A 83 -2.75 15.33 -6.79
N HIS A 84 -1.92 14.52 -6.19
CA HIS A 84 -0.92 15.00 -5.24
C HIS A 84 0.37 15.42 -5.95
N LYS A 85 1.08 16.44 -5.41
CA LYS A 85 2.36 16.94 -5.95
C LYS A 85 3.46 15.87 -6.14
N THR A 86 3.33 14.74 -5.47
CA THR A 86 4.23 13.59 -5.60
C THR A 86 3.94 12.70 -6.81
N GLY A 87 3.03 13.08 -7.69
CA GLY A 87 2.61 12.26 -8.84
C GLY A 87 1.62 11.13 -8.49
N LEU A 88 1.24 11.00 -7.22
CA LEU A 88 0.20 10.07 -6.80
C LEU A 88 -1.18 10.64 -7.06
N HIS A 89 -2.10 9.79 -7.47
CA HIS A 89 -3.52 10.04 -7.39
C HIS A 89 -4.06 9.37 -6.13
N VAL A 90 -4.87 10.09 -5.36
CA VAL A 90 -5.28 9.66 -4.01
C VAL A 90 -6.79 9.81 -3.85
N ILE A 91 -7.43 8.77 -3.35
CA ILE A 91 -8.80 8.84 -2.82
C ILE A 91 -8.70 8.59 -1.31
N PRO A 92 -8.76 9.64 -0.48
CA PRO A 92 -8.73 9.49 0.96
C PRO A 92 -10.07 8.97 1.50
N SER A 93 -10.08 8.40 2.70
CA SER A 93 -11.31 8.15 3.45
C SER A 93 -11.87 9.45 4.02
N SER A 94 -13.13 9.43 4.42
CA SER A 94 -13.73 10.56 5.15
C SER A 94 -13.04 10.75 6.52
N LEU A 95 -12.84 11.99 6.93
CA LEU A 95 -12.44 12.33 8.30
C LEU A 95 -13.61 12.26 9.29
N VAL A 96 -14.84 12.29 8.76
CA VAL A 96 -16.06 12.12 9.57
C VAL A 96 -16.47 10.66 9.50
N PRO A 97 -16.70 10.00 10.64
CA PRO A 97 -17.19 8.62 10.66
C PRO A 97 -18.48 8.49 9.86
N ASP A 98 -18.55 7.44 9.05
CA ASP A 98 -19.74 7.14 8.25
C ASP A 98 -20.17 5.69 8.50
N THR A 99 -21.40 5.49 8.89
CA THR A 99 -21.97 4.18 9.26
C THR A 99 -22.51 3.41 8.05
N ARG A 100 -22.50 4.02 6.87
CA ARG A 100 -22.97 3.36 5.64
C ARG A 100 -22.07 2.20 5.25
N LYS A 101 -22.66 1.12 4.74
CA LYS A 101 -21.92 -0.05 4.30
C LYS A 101 -21.41 0.12 2.87
N ILE A 102 -20.16 -0.24 2.63
CA ILE A 102 -19.56 -0.30 1.30
C ILE A 102 -19.72 -1.71 0.74
N ASN A 103 -20.27 -1.81 -0.47
CA ASN A 103 -20.27 -3.08 -1.21
C ASN A 103 -18.91 -3.28 -1.91
N PRO A 104 -18.06 -4.22 -1.46
CA PRO A 104 -16.73 -4.38 -2.01
C PRO A 104 -16.72 -4.92 -3.46
N VAL A 105 -17.75 -5.67 -3.87
CA VAL A 105 -17.85 -6.18 -5.23
C VAL A 105 -18.14 -5.03 -6.21
N LEU A 106 -19.05 -4.13 -5.82
CA LEU A 106 -19.36 -2.94 -6.61
C LEU A 106 -18.13 -1.99 -6.65
N LEU A 107 -17.42 -1.83 -5.52
CA LEU A 107 -16.17 -1.08 -5.47
C LEU A 107 -15.15 -1.65 -6.45
N LYS A 108 -14.92 -2.97 -6.44
CA LYS A 108 -14.02 -3.64 -7.39
C LYS A 108 -14.40 -3.36 -8.84
N LYS A 109 -15.70 -3.45 -9.17
CA LYS A 109 -16.20 -3.16 -10.52
C LYS A 109 -15.89 -1.72 -10.94
N LYS A 110 -16.15 -0.75 -10.05
CA LYS A 110 -15.85 0.67 -10.31
C LYS A 110 -14.34 0.93 -10.46
N LEU A 111 -13.51 0.33 -9.61
CA LEU A 111 -12.06 0.46 -9.73
C LEU A 111 -11.53 -0.16 -11.04
N LYS A 112 -12.10 -1.27 -11.47
CA LYS A 112 -11.74 -1.90 -12.75
C LYS A 112 -12.11 -1.05 -13.97
N SER A 113 -13.16 -0.25 -13.92
CA SER A 113 -13.54 0.65 -15.02
C SER A 113 -12.60 1.84 -15.19
N LEU A 114 -11.74 2.16 -14.21
CA LEU A 114 -10.73 3.21 -14.32
C LEU A 114 -9.55 2.76 -15.20
N SER A 115 -9.70 2.87 -16.53
CA SER A 115 -8.72 2.35 -17.51
C SER A 115 -7.37 3.10 -17.51
N ASN A 116 -7.32 4.31 -16.97
CA ASN A 116 -6.16 5.20 -16.98
C ASN A 116 -5.13 4.94 -15.87
N TYR A 117 -5.29 3.89 -15.07
CA TYR A 117 -4.34 3.51 -14.03
C TYR A 117 -3.66 2.17 -14.33
N ASP A 118 -2.34 2.14 -14.21
CA ASP A 118 -1.54 0.91 -14.28
C ASP A 118 -1.67 0.08 -12.99
N LEU A 119 -1.77 0.78 -11.84
CA LEU A 119 -1.81 0.17 -10.52
C LEU A 119 -2.80 0.90 -9.61
N ILE A 120 -3.61 0.14 -8.90
CA ILE A 120 -4.44 0.64 -7.80
C ILE A 120 -4.01 -0.06 -6.51
N LEU A 121 -3.65 0.71 -5.49
CA LEU A 121 -3.30 0.20 -4.16
C LEU A 121 -4.41 0.54 -3.17
N LEU A 122 -4.88 -0.45 -2.43
CA LEU A 122 -5.86 -0.28 -1.37
C LEU A 122 -5.17 -0.31 0.00
N ASP A 123 -5.28 0.78 0.76
CA ASP A 123 -4.86 0.82 2.16
C ASP A 123 -5.99 0.29 3.03
N SER A 124 -5.80 -0.86 3.64
CA SER A 124 -6.85 -1.54 4.40
C SER A 124 -6.96 -1.07 5.85
N ALA A 125 -8.14 -1.19 6.43
CA ALA A 125 -8.27 -1.23 7.88
C ALA A 125 -7.47 -2.39 8.48
N PRO A 126 -7.00 -2.28 9.72
CA PRO A 126 -6.33 -3.37 10.42
C PRO A 126 -7.33 -4.48 10.82
N GLY A 127 -6.82 -5.69 11.00
CA GLY A 127 -7.60 -6.82 11.49
C GLY A 127 -8.35 -7.57 10.40
N VAL A 128 -9.40 -8.28 10.83
CA VAL A 128 -10.24 -9.17 9.99
C VAL A 128 -11.73 -8.77 10.05
N GLY A 129 -12.02 -7.58 10.55
CA GLY A 129 -13.37 -7.02 10.65
C GLY A 129 -13.99 -6.64 9.29
N GLU A 130 -15.19 -6.09 9.32
CA GLU A 130 -15.93 -5.76 8.09
C GLU A 130 -15.19 -4.73 7.22
N ASP A 131 -14.55 -3.72 7.82
CA ASP A 131 -13.78 -2.72 7.08
C ASP A 131 -12.56 -3.34 6.36
N ALA A 132 -11.85 -4.28 7.02
CA ALA A 132 -10.75 -4.99 6.39
C ALA A 132 -11.22 -5.85 5.20
N LYS A 133 -12.41 -6.43 5.28
CA LYS A 133 -13.01 -7.22 4.19
C LYS A 133 -13.30 -6.40 2.93
N ILE A 134 -13.44 -5.08 3.05
CA ILE A 134 -13.63 -4.21 1.88
C ILE A 134 -12.41 -4.30 0.97
N SER A 135 -11.20 -4.06 1.51
CA SER A 135 -9.97 -4.18 0.74
C SER A 135 -9.72 -5.58 0.22
N LEU A 136 -9.94 -6.61 1.08
CA LEU A 136 -9.71 -7.98 0.68
C LEU A 136 -10.54 -8.36 -0.55
N ARG A 137 -11.85 -8.07 -0.54
CA ARG A 137 -12.75 -8.44 -1.65
C ARG A 137 -12.61 -7.54 -2.88
N ALA A 138 -12.24 -6.28 -2.69
CA ALA A 138 -12.05 -5.35 -3.81
C ALA A 138 -10.72 -5.57 -4.54
N ALA A 139 -9.72 -6.18 -3.92
CA ALA A 139 -8.44 -6.46 -4.52
C ALA A 139 -8.48 -7.63 -5.52
N ASP A 140 -7.51 -7.66 -6.44
CA ASP A 140 -7.21 -8.81 -7.30
C ASP A 140 -6.20 -9.74 -6.61
N THR A 141 -5.28 -9.17 -5.82
CA THR A 141 -4.30 -9.87 -4.99
C THR A 141 -3.95 -9.05 -3.76
N LEU A 142 -3.31 -9.67 -2.78
CA LEU A 142 -2.99 -9.05 -1.50
C LEU A 142 -1.49 -9.09 -1.22
N PHE A 143 -0.98 -8.03 -0.58
CA PHE A 143 0.28 -8.02 0.15
C PHE A 143 -0.02 -8.04 1.65
N LEU A 144 0.51 -9.02 2.36
CA LEU A 144 0.37 -9.13 3.80
C LEU A 144 1.55 -8.44 4.48
N ILE A 145 1.29 -7.46 5.35
CA ILE A 145 2.34 -6.80 6.13
C ILE A 145 2.36 -7.37 7.55
N VAL A 146 3.56 -7.72 8.00
CA VAL A 146 3.86 -8.13 9.37
C VAL A 146 5.07 -7.37 9.91
N THR A 147 5.20 -7.27 11.22
CA THR A 147 6.45 -6.96 11.93
C THR A 147 7.09 -8.25 12.42
N PRO A 148 8.42 -8.32 12.62
CA PRO A 148 9.11 -9.55 12.97
C PRO A 148 8.95 -9.91 14.45
N ASP A 149 7.70 -9.99 14.92
CA ASP A 149 7.31 -10.36 16.28
C ASP A 149 6.22 -11.45 16.28
N PHE A 150 6.27 -12.36 17.25
CA PHE A 150 5.33 -13.49 17.36
C PHE A 150 3.85 -13.08 17.35
N PRO A 151 3.40 -12.04 18.11
CA PRO A 151 2.00 -11.66 18.13
C PRO A 151 1.48 -11.22 16.75
N THR A 152 2.29 -10.48 15.98
CA THR A 152 1.89 -10.02 14.64
C THR A 152 1.83 -11.19 13.66
N ILE A 153 2.80 -12.09 13.71
CA ILE A 153 2.85 -13.29 12.85
C ILE A 153 1.69 -14.23 13.17
N GLY A 154 1.44 -14.51 14.45
CA GLY A 154 0.34 -15.37 14.88
C GLY A 154 -1.04 -14.85 14.45
N THR A 155 -1.26 -13.53 14.55
CA THR A 155 -2.51 -12.92 14.09
C THR A 155 -2.63 -12.86 12.56
N ALA A 156 -1.52 -12.82 11.83
CA ALA A 156 -1.50 -12.79 10.36
C ALA A 156 -2.11 -14.05 9.74
N ILE A 157 -2.04 -15.20 10.41
CA ILE A 157 -2.69 -16.45 9.99
C ILE A 157 -4.19 -16.23 9.78
N LYS A 158 -4.86 -15.47 10.66
CA LYS A 158 -6.29 -15.14 10.52
C LYS A 158 -6.60 -14.37 9.24
N THR A 159 -5.70 -13.47 8.84
CA THR A 159 -5.85 -12.72 7.59
C THR A 159 -5.67 -13.63 6.37
N ILE A 160 -4.71 -14.56 6.42
CA ILE A 160 -4.49 -15.56 5.35
C ILE A 160 -5.72 -16.46 5.20
N GLU A 161 -6.26 -16.99 6.30
CA GLU A 161 -7.46 -17.82 6.28
C GLU A 161 -8.68 -17.05 5.74
N LEU A 162 -8.83 -15.77 6.11
CA LEU A 162 -9.89 -14.93 5.58
C LEU A 162 -9.73 -14.71 4.06
N ALA A 163 -8.51 -14.45 3.59
CA ALA A 163 -8.20 -14.30 2.16
C ALA A 163 -8.52 -15.60 1.39
N LYS A 164 -8.15 -16.76 1.92
CA LYS A 164 -8.50 -18.08 1.35
C LYS A 164 -10.00 -18.28 1.24
N LYS A 165 -10.77 -18.00 2.32
CA LYS A 165 -12.25 -18.07 2.31
C LYS A 165 -12.86 -17.15 1.27
N MET A 166 -12.25 -16.01 0.99
CA MET A 166 -12.70 -15.06 -0.01
C MET A 166 -12.16 -15.34 -1.42
N LYS A 167 -11.34 -16.38 -1.57
CA LYS A 167 -10.69 -16.76 -2.84
C LYS A 167 -9.85 -15.62 -3.45
N VAL A 168 -9.20 -14.82 -2.60
CA VAL A 168 -8.28 -13.74 -3.04
C VAL A 168 -6.85 -14.19 -2.73
N PRO A 169 -5.97 -14.28 -3.73
CA PRO A 169 -4.60 -14.73 -3.54
C PRO A 169 -3.80 -13.73 -2.70
N VAL A 170 -2.91 -14.25 -1.84
CA VAL A 170 -1.88 -13.47 -1.14
C VAL A 170 -0.57 -13.70 -1.88
N GLU A 171 -0.07 -12.68 -2.56
CA GLU A 171 1.13 -12.73 -3.40
C GLU A 171 2.40 -12.93 -2.58
N GLY A 172 2.41 -12.38 -1.38
CA GLY A 172 3.52 -12.56 -0.46
C GLY A 172 3.46 -11.63 0.75
N VAL A 173 4.49 -11.77 1.57
CA VAL A 173 4.61 -11.09 2.86
C VAL A 173 5.68 -9.99 2.78
N ILE A 174 5.37 -8.83 3.33
CA ILE A 174 6.29 -7.73 3.56
C ILE A 174 6.61 -7.71 5.06
N ILE A 175 7.84 -8.00 5.44
CA ILE A 175 8.31 -7.84 6.82
C ILE A 175 8.75 -6.38 6.99
N ASN A 176 8.02 -5.62 7.80
CA ASN A 176 8.28 -4.21 8.03
C ASN A 176 8.89 -3.97 9.42
N LYS A 177 9.56 -2.82 9.59
CA LYS A 177 10.21 -2.39 10.84
C LYS A 177 11.28 -3.37 11.33
N VAL A 178 12.05 -3.94 10.42
CA VAL A 178 13.15 -4.88 10.72
C VAL A 178 14.31 -4.11 11.36
N ARG A 179 14.75 -4.54 12.54
CA ARG A 179 15.86 -3.94 13.30
C ARG A 179 17.10 -4.81 13.33
N HIS A 180 17.02 -6.05 12.81
CA HIS A 180 18.08 -7.07 12.85
C HIS A 180 18.54 -7.38 14.29
N LYS A 181 17.60 -7.50 15.20
CA LYS A 181 17.86 -7.86 16.60
C LYS A 181 17.61 -9.34 16.85
N ARG A 182 18.34 -9.93 17.83
CA ARG A 182 18.24 -11.36 18.16
C ARG A 182 16.84 -11.81 18.63
N TYR A 183 16.03 -10.89 19.13
CA TYR A 183 14.65 -11.17 19.56
C TYR A 183 13.62 -11.13 18.42
N GLU A 184 14.02 -10.73 17.21
CA GLU A 184 13.14 -10.73 16.06
C GLU A 184 13.00 -12.14 15.49
N VAL A 185 11.78 -12.47 15.06
CA VAL A 185 11.52 -13.73 14.34
C VAL A 185 12.22 -13.68 12.99
N THR A 186 12.95 -14.71 12.66
CA THR A 186 13.75 -14.73 11.43
C THR A 186 12.87 -14.85 10.18
N ARG A 187 13.41 -14.40 9.04
CA ARG A 187 12.75 -14.54 7.74
C ARG A 187 12.29 -15.98 7.49
N LYS A 188 13.17 -16.96 7.71
CA LYS A 188 12.88 -18.38 7.47
C LYS A 188 11.74 -18.90 8.34
N GLU A 189 11.68 -18.48 9.61
CA GLU A 189 10.59 -18.84 10.51
C GLU A 189 9.27 -18.23 10.07
N ILE A 190 9.26 -16.95 9.65
CA ILE A 190 8.06 -16.27 9.14
C ILE A 190 7.55 -16.98 7.88
N GLU A 191 8.43 -17.29 6.91
CA GLU A 191 8.07 -18.04 5.70
C GLU A 191 7.47 -19.41 6.03
N ARG A 192 8.08 -20.13 6.99
CA ARG A 192 7.61 -21.45 7.43
C ARG A 192 6.24 -21.38 8.10
N VAL A 193 6.04 -20.40 9.00
CA VAL A 193 4.79 -20.26 9.78
C VAL A 193 3.63 -19.80 8.90
N LEU A 194 3.88 -18.84 8.00
CA LEU A 194 2.82 -18.27 7.17
C LEU A 194 2.60 -19.05 5.87
N GLY A 195 3.54 -19.90 5.45
CA GLY A 195 3.46 -20.65 4.20
C GLY A 195 3.43 -19.76 2.94
N LEU A 196 3.98 -18.55 3.03
CA LEU A 196 3.98 -17.56 1.96
C LEU A 196 5.38 -16.99 1.72
N PRO A 197 5.74 -16.62 0.48
CA PRO A 197 7.05 -16.05 0.17
C PRO A 197 7.20 -14.65 0.79
N ILE A 198 8.40 -14.34 1.28
CA ILE A 198 8.76 -12.98 1.70
C ILE A 198 9.21 -12.19 0.47
N ILE A 199 8.39 -11.23 0.05
CA ILE A 199 8.63 -10.41 -1.14
C ILE A 199 9.45 -9.14 -0.83
N SER A 200 9.49 -8.71 0.43
CA SER A 200 10.32 -7.57 0.86
C SER A 200 10.59 -7.60 2.37
N MET A 201 11.74 -7.06 2.75
CA MET A 201 12.08 -6.71 4.13
C MET A 201 12.40 -5.21 4.18
N VAL A 202 11.63 -4.46 4.96
CA VAL A 202 11.79 -3.02 5.12
C VAL A 202 12.36 -2.73 6.49
N PRO A 203 13.54 -2.12 6.60
CA PRO A 203 14.13 -1.80 7.89
C PRO A 203 13.32 -0.73 8.65
N ASP A 204 13.41 -0.76 9.97
CA ASP A 204 13.01 0.36 10.83
C ASP A 204 14.01 1.50 10.61
N ASP A 205 13.56 2.58 9.99
CA ASP A 205 14.43 3.63 9.47
C ASP A 205 13.87 5.00 9.85
N GLN A 206 14.74 5.83 10.46
CA GLN A 206 14.41 7.19 10.90
C GLN A 206 13.83 8.04 9.76
N ALA A 207 14.28 7.81 8.52
CA ALA A 207 13.80 8.52 7.34
C ALA A 207 12.28 8.37 7.10
N ILE A 208 11.67 7.28 7.58
CA ILE A 208 10.21 7.08 7.50
C ILE A 208 9.48 8.07 8.40
N TYR A 209 9.97 8.28 9.62
CA TYR A 209 9.35 9.19 10.59
C TYR A 209 9.52 10.64 10.17
N GLU A 210 10.72 11.01 9.69
CA GLU A 210 11.01 12.34 9.16
C GLU A 210 10.13 12.67 7.93
N ALA A 211 9.99 11.72 7.01
CA ALA A 211 9.16 11.87 5.82
C ALA A 211 7.67 12.00 6.18
N ALA A 212 7.19 11.22 7.16
CA ALA A 212 5.82 11.32 7.65
C ALA A 212 5.54 12.69 8.28
N ALA A 213 6.46 13.22 9.09
CA ALA A 213 6.36 14.57 9.65
C ALA A 213 6.35 15.66 8.56
N ALA A 214 7.12 15.46 7.48
CA ALA A 214 7.13 16.33 6.30
C ALA A 214 5.93 16.11 5.36
N ARG A 215 5.02 15.16 5.66
CA ARG A 215 3.87 14.77 4.82
C ARG A 215 4.28 14.41 3.38
N MET A 216 5.39 13.68 3.27
CA MET A 216 6.00 13.26 2.01
C MET A 216 6.29 11.76 2.00
N PRO A 217 6.23 11.08 0.85
CA PRO A 217 6.73 9.71 0.75
C PRO A 217 8.24 9.67 1.02
N ALA A 218 8.72 8.71 1.84
CA ALA A 218 10.13 8.58 2.18
C ALA A 218 11.01 8.31 0.93
N VAL A 219 10.48 7.62 -0.06
CA VAL A 219 11.17 7.37 -1.35
C VAL A 219 11.49 8.63 -2.12
N LEU A 220 10.81 9.75 -1.83
CA LEU A 220 11.06 11.08 -2.39
C LEU A 220 11.84 11.97 -1.41
N TYR A 221 11.49 11.93 -0.13
CA TYR A 221 12.09 12.77 0.91
C TYR A 221 13.53 12.36 1.25
N ARG A 222 13.79 11.07 1.44
CA ARG A 222 15.12 10.47 1.69
C ARG A 222 15.38 9.32 0.73
N PRO A 223 15.60 9.60 -0.56
CA PRO A 223 15.61 8.56 -1.60
C PRO A 223 16.71 7.51 -1.46
N LYS A 224 17.78 7.81 -0.70
CA LYS A 224 18.92 6.90 -0.44
C LYS A 224 18.77 6.12 0.88
N ALA A 225 17.75 6.40 1.70
CA ALA A 225 17.51 5.68 2.94
C ALA A 225 17.24 4.19 2.69
N LYS A 226 17.65 3.33 3.63
CA LYS A 226 17.51 1.87 3.47
C LYS A 226 16.05 1.43 3.23
N ALA A 227 15.11 2.01 3.99
CA ALA A 227 13.68 1.75 3.81
C ALA A 227 13.20 2.21 2.43
N SER A 228 13.62 3.39 1.96
CA SER A 228 13.28 3.91 0.63
C SER A 228 13.77 2.99 -0.47
N ILE A 229 14.99 2.45 -0.35
CA ILE A 229 15.54 1.47 -1.29
C ILE A 229 14.69 0.19 -1.30
N SER A 230 14.25 -0.30 -0.12
CA SER A 230 13.40 -1.48 -0.03
C SER A 230 12.05 -1.26 -0.74
N TYR A 231 11.39 -0.12 -0.54
CA TYR A 231 10.15 0.20 -1.24
C TYR A 231 10.33 0.37 -2.75
N LYS A 232 11.45 0.95 -3.20
CA LYS A 232 11.77 1.04 -4.63
C LYS A 232 11.95 -0.33 -5.27
N LYS A 233 12.66 -1.24 -4.59
CA LYS A 233 12.83 -2.63 -5.05
C LYS A 233 11.50 -3.36 -5.11
N LEU A 234 10.64 -3.19 -4.10
CA LEU A 234 9.32 -3.79 -4.08
C LEU A 234 8.43 -3.25 -5.21
N SER A 235 8.46 -1.94 -5.45
CA SER A 235 7.77 -1.33 -6.59
C SER A 235 8.29 -1.87 -7.92
N ALA A 236 9.60 -2.02 -8.08
CA ALA A 236 10.20 -2.63 -9.29
C ALA A 236 9.73 -4.08 -9.50
N HIS A 237 9.66 -4.87 -8.42
CA HIS A 237 9.18 -6.25 -8.46
C HIS A 237 7.72 -6.33 -8.96
N ILE A 238 6.85 -5.41 -8.53
CA ILE A 238 5.45 -5.35 -9.00
C ILE A 238 5.40 -5.25 -10.53
N PHE A 239 6.28 -4.45 -11.13
CA PHE A 239 6.30 -4.20 -12.58
C PHE A 239 7.29 -5.10 -13.36
N GLY A 240 7.86 -6.12 -12.75
CA GLY A 240 8.86 -6.99 -13.40
C GLY A 240 10.14 -6.27 -13.83
N LYS A 241 10.44 -5.13 -13.17
CA LYS A 241 11.61 -4.30 -13.49
C LYS A 241 12.74 -4.54 -12.49
N ARG A 242 13.98 -4.31 -12.95
CA ARG A 242 15.16 -4.32 -12.07
C ARG A 242 15.50 -2.87 -11.65
N VAL A 243 15.82 -2.66 -10.40
CA VAL A 243 16.41 -1.40 -9.93
C VAL A 243 17.90 -1.46 -10.25
N GLN A 244 18.34 -0.72 -11.27
CA GLN A 244 19.77 -0.57 -11.55
C GLN A 244 20.39 0.34 -10.47
N SER A 245 21.41 -0.18 -9.78
CA SER A 245 22.23 0.61 -8.86
C SER A 245 23.14 1.53 -9.70
N GLY A 246 22.86 2.83 -9.70
CA GLY A 246 23.79 3.85 -10.20
C GLY A 246 23.21 4.95 -11.09
N SER A 247 22.53 4.65 -12.17
CA SER A 247 22.19 5.67 -13.19
C SER A 247 20.88 6.42 -12.93
N PHE A 248 19.86 5.79 -12.36
CA PHE A 248 18.56 6.42 -12.07
C PHE A 248 18.57 7.36 -10.85
N PHE A 249 19.57 7.24 -9.97
CA PHE A 249 19.63 8.03 -8.75
C PHE A 249 19.94 9.51 -8.98
N ASN A 250 20.76 9.84 -9.98
CA ASN A 250 21.21 11.22 -10.20
C ASN A 250 20.12 12.09 -10.86
N ASN A 251 19.35 11.55 -11.79
CA ASN A 251 18.27 12.31 -12.45
C ASN A 251 17.08 12.58 -11.52
N PHE A 252 16.88 11.74 -10.49
CA PHE A 252 15.77 11.85 -9.56
C PHE A 252 15.99 12.95 -8.50
N ILE A 253 17.25 13.13 -8.05
CA ILE A 253 17.61 14.14 -7.06
C ILE A 253 17.52 15.56 -7.65
N ASN A 254 17.81 15.72 -8.94
CA ASN A 254 17.81 17.02 -9.59
C ASN A 254 16.40 17.56 -9.89
N ALA A 255 15.39 16.70 -9.99
CA ALA A 255 14.00 17.10 -10.25
C ALA A 255 13.26 17.66 -9.01
N PHE A 256 13.80 17.49 -7.80
CA PHE A 256 13.17 17.90 -6.53
C PHE A 256 14.06 18.78 -5.65
N ARG A 257 15.13 19.36 -6.20
CA ARG A 257 15.82 20.49 -5.54
C ARG A 257 14.99 21.74 -5.72
N ILE A 258 14.25 22.10 -4.67
CA ILE A 258 13.77 23.45 -4.40
C ILE A 258 14.68 24.04 -3.33
#